data_fd32c809b892816d665324bd6d764dfe
#
_entry.id   fd32c809b892816d665324bd6d764dfe
#
_cell.length_a   1.000
_cell.length_b   1.000
_cell.length_c   1.000
_cell.angle_alpha   90.00
_cell.angle_beta   90.00
_cell.angle_gamma   90.00
#
_symmetry.space_group_name_H-M   'P 1'
#
loop_
_entity.id
_entity.type
_entity.pdbx_description
1 polymer ?
#
loop_
_entity_poly.entity_id
_entity_poly.type
_entity_poly.pdbx_seq_one_letter_code
_entity_poly.pdbx_strand_id
1 'polypeptide(L)'
;VVPSGATRLDSPIAGHTHMNNRVLFFIDSISAWTGKAFAWCILVLTFATCYEVFVRYVLNAPTVWAFDMSVQMYGALFMMAGAYTLSRDGHVRGDVLYRLLPIKAQAGIDLVLYFVFFFPGGLALIYYGFEFARDSWFYKEVSWNSPARIQIYFFKTLIPVAGLLLLLQGIAEVSRCIRCIKTGAYPPRLHDVEETETMIMHQHEDLEVVDDEIGERK
;
A
#
# COMPACT_ATOMS: atom_id res chain seq x y z
N VAL A 1 2.48 -18.41 47.89
CA VAL A 1 2.75 -17.01 48.31
C VAL A 1 3.20 -16.27 47.07
N VAL A 2 2.28 -15.50 46.48
CA VAL A 2 2.51 -14.64 45.30
C VAL A 2 2.94 -13.27 45.83
N PRO A 3 4.05 -12.67 45.41
CA PRO A 3 4.37 -11.32 45.77
C PRO A 3 3.54 -10.34 44.91
N SER A 4 2.57 -9.70 45.59
CA SER A 4 1.89 -8.49 45.13
C SER A 4 2.88 -7.32 45.15
N GLY A 5 3.13 -6.69 44.00
CA GLY A 5 4.00 -5.51 43.93
C GLY A 5 4.30 -5.06 42.51
N ALA A 6 3.31 -4.99 41.62
CA ALA A 6 3.49 -4.28 40.35
C ALA A 6 3.21 -2.78 40.58
N THR A 7 4.25 -2.04 40.88
CA THR A 7 4.25 -0.56 40.85
C THR A 7 3.94 -0.09 39.43
N ARG A 8 2.78 0.49 39.25
CA ARG A 8 2.33 1.19 38.07
C ARG A 8 3.27 2.40 37.84
N LEU A 9 4.25 2.25 36.99
CA LEU A 9 5.03 3.37 36.49
C LEU A 9 4.16 4.12 35.46
N ASP A 10 3.36 5.05 35.98
CA ASP A 10 2.69 6.07 35.18
C ASP A 10 3.78 7.04 34.65
N SER A 11 4.41 6.68 33.51
CA SER A 11 5.35 7.57 32.86
C SER A 11 4.58 8.63 32.05
N PRO A 12 4.91 9.92 32.17
CA PRO A 12 4.24 11.01 31.44
C PRO A 12 4.46 10.99 29.91
N ILE A 13 5.15 10.00 29.39
CA ILE A 13 5.40 9.79 27.96
C ILE A 13 4.20 9.17 27.21
N ALA A 14 3.21 8.63 27.95
CA ALA A 14 2.06 7.95 27.35
C ALA A 14 1.11 8.88 26.55
N GLY A 15 1.02 10.16 26.88
CA GLY A 15 0.09 11.10 26.23
C GLY A 15 0.48 11.46 24.79
N HIS A 16 1.75 11.67 24.51
CA HIS A 16 2.23 12.04 23.17
C HIS A 16 2.30 10.85 22.21
N THR A 17 2.47 9.63 22.72
CA THR A 17 2.48 8.40 21.90
C THR A 17 1.09 8.02 21.41
N HIS A 18 0.03 8.26 22.20
CA HIS A 18 -1.34 7.92 21.81
C HIS A 18 -1.88 8.81 20.68
N MET A 19 -1.62 10.11 20.71
CA MET A 19 -2.11 11.04 19.68
C MET A 19 -1.43 10.81 18.33
N ASN A 20 -0.13 10.52 18.34
CA ASN A 20 0.63 10.23 17.12
C ASN A 20 0.24 8.88 16.48
N ASN A 21 -0.16 7.88 17.26
CA ASN A 21 -0.67 6.62 16.72
C ASN A 21 -2.00 6.80 15.98
N ARG A 22 -2.91 7.63 16.48
CA ARG A 22 -4.20 7.89 15.83
C ARG A 22 -4.02 8.52 14.43
N VAL A 23 -3.08 9.46 14.30
CA VAL A 23 -2.78 10.09 12.99
C VAL A 23 -2.21 9.07 12.01
N LEU A 24 -1.28 8.22 12.46
CA LEU A 24 -0.72 7.16 11.62
C LEU A 24 -1.80 6.18 11.14
N PHE A 25 -2.66 5.72 12.04
CA PHE A 25 -3.79 4.84 11.68
C PHE A 25 -4.80 5.53 10.76
N PHE A 26 -4.99 6.84 10.88
CA PHE A 26 -5.86 7.58 9.97
C PHE A 26 -5.28 7.63 8.55
N ILE A 27 -3.98 7.89 8.41
CA ILE A 27 -3.29 7.88 7.11
C ILE A 27 -3.35 6.48 6.49
N ASP A 28 -3.05 5.43 7.28
CA ASP A 28 -3.16 4.05 6.83
C ASP A 28 -4.59 3.69 6.37
N SER A 29 -5.60 4.18 7.09
CA SER A 29 -7.01 3.94 6.75
C SER A 29 -7.40 4.60 5.44
N ILE A 30 -6.93 5.82 5.17
CA ILE A 30 -7.16 6.51 3.89
C ILE A 30 -6.53 5.71 2.76
N SER A 31 -5.25 5.33 2.89
CA SER A 31 -4.54 4.53 1.90
C SER A 31 -5.21 3.17 1.68
N ALA A 32 -5.66 2.51 2.76
CA ALA A 32 -6.35 1.24 2.69
C ALA A 32 -7.73 1.36 2.01
N TRP A 33 -8.50 2.38 2.34
CA TRP A 33 -9.82 2.61 1.74
C TRP A 33 -9.70 2.91 0.25
N THR A 34 -8.76 3.79 -0.11
CA THR A 34 -8.51 4.18 -1.50
C THR A 34 -8.06 2.97 -2.33
N GLY A 35 -7.09 2.19 -1.85
CA GLY A 35 -6.63 0.99 -2.54
C GLY A 35 -7.74 -0.04 -2.73
N LYS A 36 -8.57 -0.29 -1.70
CA LYS A 36 -9.72 -1.20 -1.78
C LYS A 36 -10.80 -0.70 -2.75
N ALA A 37 -11.08 0.61 -2.76
CA ALA A 37 -12.05 1.18 -3.69
C ALA A 37 -11.60 1.00 -5.16
N PHE A 38 -10.32 1.26 -5.44
CA PHE A 38 -9.78 1.07 -6.79
C PHE A 38 -9.54 -0.41 -7.16
N ALA A 39 -9.43 -1.32 -6.18
CA ALA A 39 -9.37 -2.76 -6.46
C ALA A 39 -10.59 -3.27 -7.22
N TRP A 40 -11.76 -2.66 -7.06
CA TRP A 40 -12.96 -2.99 -7.85
C TRP A 40 -12.77 -2.75 -9.35
N CYS A 41 -11.85 -1.86 -9.74
CA CYS A 41 -11.53 -1.64 -11.15
C CYS A 41 -11.07 -2.92 -11.86
N ILE A 42 -10.46 -3.90 -11.13
CA ILE A 42 -10.03 -5.17 -11.73
C ILE A 42 -11.22 -6.00 -12.20
N LEU A 43 -12.32 -6.00 -11.44
CA LEU A 43 -13.52 -6.73 -11.84
C LEU A 43 -14.16 -6.11 -13.08
N VAL A 44 -14.30 -4.77 -13.09
CA VAL A 44 -14.84 -4.05 -14.25
C VAL A 44 -13.95 -4.27 -15.48
N LEU A 45 -12.62 -4.20 -15.30
CA LEU A 45 -11.64 -4.48 -16.35
C LEU A 45 -11.82 -5.90 -16.90
N THR A 46 -11.94 -6.89 -16.03
CA THR A 46 -12.09 -8.30 -16.42
C THR A 46 -13.36 -8.50 -17.23
N PHE A 47 -14.51 -8.01 -16.74
CA PHE A 47 -15.78 -8.11 -17.47
C PHE A 47 -15.76 -7.34 -18.79
N ALA A 48 -15.19 -6.14 -18.82
CA ALA A 48 -15.06 -5.35 -20.06
C ALA A 48 -14.18 -6.07 -21.09
N THR A 49 -13.08 -6.68 -20.67
CA THR A 49 -12.19 -7.43 -21.53
C THR A 49 -12.85 -8.71 -22.06
N CYS A 50 -13.55 -9.47 -21.20
CA CYS A 50 -14.32 -10.65 -21.59
C CYS A 50 -15.41 -10.28 -22.62
N TYR A 51 -16.15 -9.21 -22.36
CA TYR A 51 -17.16 -8.69 -23.28
C TYR A 51 -16.54 -8.33 -24.64
N GLU A 52 -15.43 -7.58 -24.65
CA GLU A 52 -14.74 -7.21 -25.88
C GLU A 52 -14.26 -8.42 -26.68
N VAL A 53 -13.68 -9.42 -26.00
CA VAL A 53 -13.24 -10.67 -26.66
C VAL A 53 -14.45 -11.38 -27.30
N PHE A 54 -15.55 -11.50 -26.57
CA PHE A 54 -16.76 -12.13 -27.11
C PHE A 54 -17.30 -11.39 -28.35
N VAL A 55 -17.49 -10.07 -28.24
CA VAL A 55 -18.04 -9.23 -29.31
C VAL A 55 -17.10 -9.25 -30.54
N ARG A 56 -15.80 -9.19 -30.32
CA ARG A 56 -14.79 -9.20 -31.38
C ARG A 56 -14.76 -10.50 -32.16
N TYR A 57 -14.73 -11.65 -31.44
CA TYR A 57 -14.49 -12.94 -32.08
C TYR A 57 -15.77 -13.70 -32.43
N VAL A 58 -16.85 -13.53 -31.69
CA VAL A 58 -18.11 -14.23 -31.96
C VAL A 58 -19.02 -13.40 -32.88
N LEU A 59 -19.13 -12.09 -32.59
CA LEU A 59 -20.01 -11.20 -33.36
C LEU A 59 -19.29 -10.48 -34.51
N ASN A 60 -17.95 -10.58 -34.62
CA ASN A 60 -17.12 -9.86 -35.58
C ASN A 60 -17.36 -8.34 -35.58
N ALA A 61 -17.71 -7.77 -34.42
CA ALA A 61 -18.04 -6.35 -34.23
C ALA A 61 -17.17 -5.74 -33.10
N PRO A 62 -15.84 -5.56 -33.32
CA PRO A 62 -14.92 -5.06 -32.29
C PRO A 62 -15.36 -3.68 -31.80
N THR A 63 -15.30 -3.49 -30.48
CA THR A 63 -15.63 -2.20 -29.87
C THR A 63 -14.46 -1.22 -30.00
N VAL A 64 -14.74 0.06 -30.19
CA VAL A 64 -13.72 1.10 -30.34
C VAL A 64 -13.25 1.68 -29.00
N TRP A 65 -13.95 1.40 -27.90
CA TRP A 65 -13.73 2.02 -26.58
C TRP A 65 -13.03 1.09 -25.56
N ALA A 66 -13.16 -0.23 -25.72
CA ALA A 66 -12.76 -1.18 -24.68
C ALA A 66 -11.27 -1.10 -24.35
N PHE A 67 -10.43 -0.89 -25.36
CA PHE A 67 -8.98 -0.78 -25.15
C PHE A 67 -8.62 0.43 -24.25
N ASP A 68 -9.17 1.60 -24.54
CA ASP A 68 -8.89 2.81 -23.75
C ASP A 68 -9.39 2.70 -22.33
N MET A 69 -10.60 2.16 -22.14
CA MET A 69 -11.14 1.90 -20.80
C MET A 69 -10.27 0.93 -20.02
N SER A 70 -9.80 -0.12 -20.66
CA SER A 70 -8.91 -1.12 -20.03
C SER A 70 -7.61 -0.49 -19.55
N VAL A 71 -6.96 0.32 -20.39
CA VAL A 71 -5.71 1.02 -20.05
C VAL A 71 -5.93 1.99 -18.89
N GLN A 72 -7.02 2.77 -18.93
CA GLN A 72 -7.33 3.74 -17.87
C GLN A 72 -7.64 3.06 -16.54
N MET A 73 -8.45 2.00 -16.55
CA MET A 73 -8.80 1.24 -15.34
C MET A 73 -7.59 0.53 -14.73
N TYR A 74 -6.77 -0.10 -15.57
CA TYR A 74 -5.53 -0.75 -15.12
C TYR A 74 -4.56 0.27 -14.52
N GLY A 75 -4.34 1.40 -15.20
CA GLY A 75 -3.47 2.45 -14.71
C GLY A 75 -3.99 3.10 -13.42
N ALA A 76 -5.31 3.31 -13.29
CA ALA A 76 -5.92 3.82 -12.08
C ALA A 76 -5.73 2.88 -10.89
N LEU A 77 -6.01 1.59 -11.10
CA LEU A 77 -5.77 0.54 -10.10
C LEU A 77 -4.31 0.55 -9.64
N PHE A 78 -3.38 0.50 -10.59
CA PHE A 78 -1.94 0.44 -10.30
C PHE A 78 -1.45 1.67 -9.52
N MET A 79 -1.82 2.87 -9.95
CA MET A 79 -1.43 4.12 -9.29
C MET A 79 -1.96 4.22 -7.86
N MET A 80 -3.24 3.89 -7.65
CA MET A 80 -3.87 4.04 -6.34
C MET A 80 -3.53 2.89 -5.38
N ALA A 81 -3.13 1.72 -5.89
CA ALA A 81 -2.64 0.62 -5.06
C ALA A 81 -1.27 0.90 -4.42
N GLY A 82 -0.46 1.79 -4.97
CA GLY A 82 0.89 2.08 -4.47
C GLY A 82 0.91 2.52 -3.00
N ALA A 83 0.04 3.46 -2.61
CA ALA A 83 -0.06 3.92 -1.22
C ALA A 83 -0.61 2.81 -0.29
N TYR A 84 -1.54 2.00 -0.77
CA TYR A 84 -2.06 0.84 -0.04
C TYR A 84 -0.94 -0.18 0.24
N THR A 85 -0.18 -0.56 -0.79
CA THR A 85 0.93 -1.50 -0.66
C THR A 85 1.98 -0.99 0.33
N LEU A 86 2.29 0.32 0.30
CA LEU A 86 3.20 0.93 1.25
C LEU A 86 2.66 0.87 2.69
N SER A 87 1.36 1.09 2.89
CA SER A 87 0.73 1.04 4.23
C SER A 87 0.76 -0.36 4.85
N ARG A 88 0.88 -1.40 4.03
CA ARG A 88 0.89 -2.82 4.44
C ARG A 88 2.29 -3.43 4.49
N ASP A 89 3.33 -2.65 4.28
CA ASP A 89 4.71 -3.15 4.13
C ASP A 89 4.88 -4.19 3.01
N GLY A 90 3.97 -4.15 2.02
CA GLY A 90 3.92 -5.11 0.92
C GLY A 90 4.95 -4.85 -0.20
N HIS A 91 5.92 -3.95 0.02
CA HIS A 91 7.00 -3.75 -0.95
C HIS A 91 8.07 -4.82 -0.77
N VAL A 92 8.41 -5.46 -1.88
CA VAL A 92 9.51 -6.45 -1.91
C VAL A 92 10.81 -5.75 -1.51
N ARG A 93 11.38 -6.19 -0.40
CA ARG A 93 12.71 -5.78 0.07
C ARG A 93 13.72 -6.86 -0.32
N GLY A 94 14.99 -6.48 -0.42
CA GLY A 94 16.07 -7.46 -0.61
C GLY A 94 16.34 -8.24 0.68
N ASP A 95 15.39 -9.09 1.08
CA ASP A 95 15.29 -9.70 2.41
C ASP A 95 16.53 -10.45 2.86
N VAL A 96 17.26 -11.07 1.94
CA VAL A 96 18.42 -11.93 2.28
C VAL A 96 19.50 -11.17 3.04
N LEU A 97 19.85 -9.96 2.59
CA LEU A 97 20.85 -9.11 3.25
C LEU A 97 20.24 -8.28 4.38
N TYR A 98 19.01 -7.83 4.19
CA TYR A 98 18.30 -6.96 5.11
C TYR A 98 18.02 -7.63 6.45
N ARG A 99 17.60 -8.90 6.45
CA ARG A 99 17.34 -9.71 7.66
C ARG A 99 18.59 -9.99 8.52
N LEU A 100 19.79 -9.90 7.93
CA LEU A 100 21.05 -10.06 8.68
C LEU A 100 21.39 -8.85 9.56
N LEU A 101 20.75 -7.71 9.32
CA LEU A 101 21.03 -6.47 10.04
C LEU A 101 20.15 -6.35 11.30
N PRO A 102 20.68 -5.73 12.39
CA PRO A 102 19.87 -5.42 13.55
C PRO A 102 18.74 -4.45 13.18
N ILE A 103 17.57 -4.59 13.83
CA ILE A 103 16.34 -3.83 13.53
C ILE A 103 16.58 -2.31 13.45
N LYS A 104 17.45 -1.76 14.32
CA LYS A 104 17.79 -0.32 14.29
C LYS A 104 18.57 0.09 13.03
N ALA A 105 19.44 -0.80 12.53
CA ALA A 105 20.17 -0.53 11.29
C ALA A 105 19.24 -0.61 10.07
N GLN A 106 18.31 -1.57 10.06
CA GLN A 106 17.26 -1.67 9.05
C GLN A 106 16.45 -0.36 8.98
N ALA A 107 15.93 0.11 10.11
CA ALA A 107 15.20 1.36 10.19
C ALA A 107 16.02 2.60 9.78
N GLY A 108 17.34 2.58 10.03
CA GLY A 108 18.26 3.64 9.60
C GLY A 108 18.43 3.68 8.08
N ILE A 109 18.61 2.52 7.45
CA ILE A 109 18.72 2.39 5.99
C ILE A 109 17.41 2.83 5.32
N ASP A 110 16.28 2.36 5.81
CA ASP A 110 14.96 2.75 5.31
C ASP A 110 14.77 4.26 5.38
N LEU A 111 15.15 4.88 6.49
CA LEU A 111 15.04 6.32 6.67
C LEU A 111 15.87 7.09 5.64
N VAL A 112 17.11 6.66 5.36
CA VAL A 112 17.97 7.27 4.33
C VAL A 112 17.33 7.11 2.95
N LEU A 113 16.85 5.92 2.62
CA LEU A 113 16.19 5.65 1.33
C LEU A 113 14.92 6.48 1.13
N TYR A 114 14.13 6.67 2.20
CA TYR A 114 12.97 7.56 2.15
C TYR A 114 13.36 9.00 1.82
N PHE A 115 14.40 9.55 2.46
CA PHE A 115 14.82 10.94 2.22
C PHE A 115 15.52 11.13 0.89
N VAL A 116 16.35 10.19 0.44
CA VAL A 116 17.18 10.35 -0.76
C VAL A 116 16.42 10.02 -2.03
N PHE A 117 15.55 9.00 -2.02
CA PHE A 117 14.88 8.51 -3.21
C PHE A 117 13.37 8.72 -3.18
N PHE A 118 12.73 8.35 -2.08
CA PHE A 118 11.27 8.32 -2.03
C PHE A 118 10.66 9.73 -2.04
N PHE A 119 11.10 10.64 -1.18
CA PHE A 119 10.56 12.00 -1.14
C PHE A 119 10.88 12.81 -2.39
N PRO A 120 12.09 12.83 -2.93
CA PRO A 120 12.35 13.53 -4.19
C PRO A 120 11.53 12.95 -5.35
N GLY A 121 11.41 11.61 -5.44
CA GLY A 121 10.59 10.97 -6.45
C GLY A 121 9.10 11.28 -6.29
N GLY A 122 8.56 11.22 -5.08
CA GLY A 122 7.17 11.57 -4.79
C GLY A 122 6.85 13.04 -5.05
N LEU A 123 7.75 13.96 -4.69
CA LEU A 123 7.60 15.39 -4.99
C LEU A 123 7.64 15.65 -6.50
N ALA A 124 8.56 15.01 -7.21
CA ALA A 124 8.63 15.11 -8.67
C ALA A 124 7.34 14.57 -9.32
N LEU A 125 6.80 13.45 -8.81
CA LEU A 125 5.54 12.88 -9.29
C LEU A 125 4.37 13.84 -9.11
N ILE A 126 4.29 14.55 -7.97
CA ILE A 126 3.26 15.55 -7.73
C ILE A 126 3.46 16.76 -8.65
N TYR A 127 4.66 17.30 -8.71
CA TYR A 127 4.93 18.52 -9.45
C TYR A 127 4.68 18.34 -10.97
N TYR A 128 5.36 17.37 -11.56
CA TYR A 128 5.18 17.09 -13.00
C TYR A 128 3.82 16.45 -13.32
N GLY A 129 3.30 15.64 -12.40
CA GLY A 129 1.94 15.09 -12.54
C GLY A 129 0.87 16.14 -12.52
N PHE A 130 1.03 17.20 -11.72
CA PHE A 130 0.10 18.33 -11.69
C PHE A 130 0.16 19.14 -12.98
N GLU A 131 1.35 19.48 -13.49
CA GLU A 131 1.51 20.14 -14.77
C GLU A 131 0.88 19.33 -15.91
N PHE A 132 1.19 18.03 -15.94
CA PHE A 132 0.66 17.11 -16.94
C PHE A 132 -0.87 16.99 -16.90
N ALA A 133 -1.47 16.94 -15.72
CA ALA A 133 -2.91 16.94 -15.55
C ALA A 133 -3.52 18.29 -15.95
N ARG A 134 -2.94 19.42 -15.51
CA ARG A 134 -3.39 20.77 -15.84
C ARG A 134 -3.46 20.99 -17.35
N ASP A 135 -2.40 20.65 -18.07
CA ASP A 135 -2.33 20.84 -19.50
C ASP A 135 -3.36 19.95 -20.22
N SER A 136 -3.53 18.72 -19.77
CA SER A 136 -4.56 17.81 -20.28
C SER A 136 -5.99 18.36 -20.08
N TRP A 137 -6.26 19.00 -18.93
CA TRP A 137 -7.53 19.68 -18.67
C TRP A 137 -7.74 20.91 -19.56
N PHE A 138 -6.68 21.67 -19.79
CA PHE A 138 -6.72 22.86 -20.62
C PHE A 138 -7.06 22.52 -22.09
N TYR A 139 -6.42 21.50 -22.64
CA TYR A 139 -6.63 21.05 -24.02
C TYR A 139 -7.81 20.09 -24.19
N LYS A 140 -8.51 19.71 -23.11
CA LYS A 140 -9.57 18.68 -23.14
C LYS A 140 -9.10 17.41 -23.84
N GLU A 141 -7.94 16.92 -23.45
CA GLU A 141 -7.23 15.85 -24.11
C GLU A 141 -8.05 14.55 -24.18
N VAL A 142 -8.05 13.94 -25.35
CA VAL A 142 -8.74 12.68 -25.63
C VAL A 142 -7.73 11.63 -26.08
N SER A 143 -8.11 10.36 -25.96
CA SER A 143 -7.24 9.24 -26.34
C SER A 143 -6.89 9.27 -27.85
N TRP A 144 -5.64 8.96 -28.12
CA TRP A 144 -5.12 8.80 -29.49
C TRP A 144 -5.21 7.34 -29.94
N ASN A 145 -5.41 6.41 -29.00
CA ASN A 145 -5.32 4.98 -29.26
C ASN A 145 -6.57 4.43 -29.94
N SER A 146 -7.69 5.13 -29.84
CA SER A 146 -8.95 4.65 -30.39
C SER A 146 -9.79 5.76 -31.03
N PRO A 147 -10.62 5.40 -32.02
CA PRO A 147 -11.59 6.32 -32.64
C PRO A 147 -12.66 6.83 -31.68
N ALA A 148 -12.84 6.17 -30.53
CA ALA A 148 -13.83 6.57 -29.52
C ALA A 148 -13.52 7.90 -28.85
N ARG A 149 -12.27 8.41 -28.94
CA ARG A 149 -11.82 9.67 -28.34
C ARG A 149 -12.21 9.83 -26.88
N ILE A 150 -11.97 8.77 -26.06
CA ILE A 150 -12.29 8.80 -24.64
C ILE A 150 -11.43 9.85 -23.94
N GLN A 151 -12.04 10.59 -23.02
CA GLN A 151 -11.37 11.64 -22.26
C GLN A 151 -10.33 11.05 -21.31
N ILE A 152 -9.07 11.51 -21.39
CA ILE A 152 -7.97 11.02 -20.56
C ILE A 152 -7.54 11.99 -19.46
N TYR A 153 -8.03 13.23 -19.47
CA TYR A 153 -7.66 14.21 -18.45
C TYR A 153 -8.13 13.82 -17.03
N PHE A 154 -9.23 13.08 -16.89
CA PHE A 154 -9.64 12.52 -15.60
C PHE A 154 -8.63 11.51 -15.06
N PHE A 155 -8.17 10.62 -15.94
CA PHE A 155 -7.15 9.62 -15.57
C PHE A 155 -5.82 10.28 -15.19
N LYS A 156 -5.37 11.30 -15.95
CA LYS A 156 -4.15 12.04 -15.63
C LYS A 156 -4.21 12.76 -14.28
N THR A 157 -5.38 13.15 -13.82
CA THR A 157 -5.56 13.74 -12.47
C THR A 157 -5.23 12.74 -11.35
N LEU A 158 -5.33 11.43 -11.59
CA LEU A 158 -4.96 10.43 -10.60
C LEU A 158 -3.45 10.42 -10.30
N ILE A 159 -2.60 10.88 -11.23
CA ILE A 159 -1.14 10.89 -11.06
C ILE A 159 -0.74 11.77 -9.86
N PRO A 160 -1.07 13.07 -9.80
CA PRO A 160 -0.72 13.89 -8.65
C PRO A 160 -1.45 13.47 -7.37
N VAL A 161 -2.68 12.93 -7.48
CA VAL A 161 -3.42 12.40 -6.32
C VAL A 161 -2.72 11.17 -5.74
N ALA A 162 -2.30 10.23 -6.58
CA ALA A 162 -1.53 9.07 -6.13
C ALA A 162 -0.19 9.48 -5.52
N GLY A 163 0.51 10.45 -6.12
CA GLY A 163 1.72 11.03 -5.57
C GLY A 163 1.52 11.63 -4.17
N LEU A 164 0.41 12.36 -3.97
CA LEU A 164 0.06 12.91 -2.66
C LEU A 164 -0.21 11.81 -1.62
N LEU A 165 -0.98 10.79 -1.98
CA LEU A 165 -1.25 9.66 -1.08
C LEU A 165 0.04 8.91 -0.72
N LEU A 166 0.93 8.69 -1.70
CA LEU A 166 2.24 8.09 -1.47
C LEU A 166 3.08 8.92 -0.51
N LEU A 167 3.16 10.25 -0.69
CA LEU A 167 3.91 11.11 0.22
C LEU A 167 3.34 11.11 1.63
N LEU A 168 2.02 11.15 1.79
CA LEU A 168 1.37 11.06 3.10
C LEU A 168 1.73 9.73 3.79
N GLN A 169 1.68 8.63 3.05
CA GLN A 169 2.06 7.32 3.58
C GLN A 169 3.56 7.26 3.89
N GLY A 170 4.42 7.84 3.05
CA GLY A 170 5.86 7.95 3.30
C GLY A 170 6.19 8.71 4.60
N ILE A 171 5.46 9.78 4.91
CA ILE A 171 5.60 10.51 6.19
C ILE A 171 5.24 9.60 7.37
N ALA A 172 4.20 8.78 7.24
CA ALA A 172 3.83 7.81 8.26
C ALA A 172 4.95 6.76 8.47
N GLU A 173 5.52 6.23 7.38
CA GLU A 173 6.62 5.25 7.46
C GLU A 173 7.90 5.85 8.06
N VAL A 174 8.28 7.06 7.69
CA VAL A 174 9.41 7.77 8.31
C VAL A 174 9.19 7.94 9.81
N SER A 175 7.97 8.29 10.23
CA SER A 175 7.63 8.38 11.66
C SER A 175 7.79 7.03 12.37
N ARG A 176 7.48 5.91 11.71
CA ARG A 176 7.69 4.54 12.22
C ARG A 176 9.16 4.19 12.31
N CYS A 177 9.95 4.49 11.28
CA CYS A 177 11.39 4.27 11.29
C CYS A 177 12.08 5.04 12.43
N ILE A 178 11.75 6.32 12.64
CA ILE A 178 12.30 7.13 13.73
C ILE A 178 11.96 6.53 15.10
N ARG A 179 10.73 6.03 15.28
CA ARG A 179 10.34 5.36 16.53
C ARG A 179 11.09 4.06 16.72
N CYS A 180 11.22 3.25 15.66
CA CYS A 180 11.96 2.00 15.69
C CYS A 180 13.43 2.21 16.12
N ILE A 181 14.09 3.26 15.62
CA ILE A 181 15.46 3.60 16.02
C ILE A 181 15.52 3.92 17.54
N LYS A 182 14.50 4.61 18.07
CA LYS A 182 14.45 5.00 19.49
C LYS A 182 14.07 3.84 20.41
N THR A 183 13.07 3.05 20.05
CA THR A 183 12.49 2.01 20.90
C THR A 183 13.08 0.61 20.66
N GLY A 184 13.64 0.36 19.48
CA GLY A 184 14.13 -0.95 19.05
C GLY A 184 13.05 -1.88 18.51
N ALA A 185 11.80 -1.39 18.34
CA ALA A 185 10.69 -2.15 17.78
C ALA A 185 9.85 -1.28 16.86
N TYR A 186 9.31 -1.85 15.78
CA TYR A 186 8.38 -1.16 14.91
C TYR A 186 7.02 -1.00 15.60
N PRO A 187 6.37 0.18 15.50
CA PRO A 187 5.01 0.34 15.98
C PRO A 187 4.02 -0.49 15.14
N PRO A 188 2.92 -0.99 15.75
CA PRO A 188 1.95 -1.83 15.06
C PRO A 188 1.31 -1.09 13.87
N ARG A 189 1.07 -1.82 12.79
CA ARG A 189 0.34 -1.40 11.60
C ARG A 189 -1.11 -1.91 11.64
N LEU A 190 -1.97 -1.42 10.74
CA LEU A 190 -3.37 -1.85 10.67
C LEU A 190 -3.52 -3.36 10.39
N HIS A 191 -2.67 -3.89 9.52
CA HIS A 191 -2.43 -5.31 9.24
C HIS A 191 -1.12 -5.39 8.49
N ASP A 192 -0.15 -6.08 9.03
CA ASP A 192 1.03 -6.44 8.27
C ASP A 192 0.68 -7.54 7.26
N VAL A 193 1.36 -7.55 6.13
CA VAL A 193 1.30 -8.69 5.22
C VAL A 193 2.07 -9.80 5.91
N GLU A 194 1.37 -10.76 6.50
CA GLU A 194 2.02 -11.98 7.01
C GLU A 194 2.56 -12.75 5.82
N GLU A 195 3.84 -13.05 5.86
CA GLU A 195 4.43 -13.93 4.87
C GLU A 195 3.80 -15.32 5.01
N THR A 196 3.51 -15.95 3.89
CA THR A 196 2.91 -17.29 3.86
C THR A 196 3.73 -18.30 4.69
N GLU A 197 5.03 -18.08 4.76
CA GLU A 197 5.98 -18.86 5.55
C GLU A 197 5.72 -18.75 7.07
N THR A 198 5.47 -17.52 7.56
CA THR A 198 5.16 -17.30 8.99
C THR A 198 3.79 -17.85 9.35
N MET A 199 2.80 -17.73 8.47
CA MET A 199 1.49 -18.36 8.66
C MET A 199 1.58 -19.90 8.75
N ILE A 200 2.37 -20.51 7.87
CA ILE A 200 2.59 -21.96 7.88
C ILE A 200 3.32 -22.38 9.16
N MET A 201 4.34 -21.65 9.61
CA MET A 201 5.06 -21.95 10.85
C MET A 201 4.14 -21.87 12.07
N HIS A 202 3.35 -20.81 12.22
CA HIS A 202 2.38 -20.70 13.31
C HIS A 202 1.33 -21.83 13.27
N GLN A 203 0.88 -22.18 12.07
CA GLN A 203 -0.06 -23.28 11.92
C GLN A 203 0.55 -24.65 12.33
N HIS A 204 1.84 -24.87 12.08
CA HIS A 204 2.55 -26.06 12.54
C HIS A 204 2.74 -26.07 14.06
N GLU A 205 3.14 -24.94 14.67
CA GLU A 205 3.26 -24.81 16.12
C GLU A 205 1.93 -25.09 16.83
N ASP A 206 0.83 -24.55 16.32
CA ASP A 206 -0.50 -24.79 16.88
C ASP A 206 -0.92 -26.27 16.78
N LEU A 207 -0.54 -26.96 15.70
CA LEU A 207 -0.82 -28.38 15.53
C LEU A 207 0.04 -29.25 16.48
N GLU A 208 1.30 -28.94 16.68
CA GLU A 208 2.19 -29.64 17.60
C GLU A 208 1.68 -29.53 19.06
N VAL A 209 1.24 -28.32 19.47
CA VAL A 209 0.68 -28.11 20.82
C VAL A 209 -0.60 -28.93 21.02
N VAL A 210 -1.46 -29.05 20.01
CA VAL A 210 -2.69 -29.84 20.08
C VAL A 210 -2.39 -31.32 20.15
N ASP A 211 -1.39 -31.82 19.41
CA ASP A 211 -0.97 -33.23 19.44
C ASP A 211 -0.35 -33.60 20.78
N ASP A 212 0.44 -32.74 21.41
CA ASP A 212 1.00 -32.93 22.73
C ASP A 212 -0.11 -33.00 23.81
N GLU A 213 -1.11 -32.10 23.76
CA GLU A 213 -2.25 -32.11 24.69
C GLU A 213 -3.11 -33.39 24.55
N ILE A 214 -3.22 -33.94 23.34
CA ILE A 214 -3.97 -35.17 23.08
C ILE A 214 -3.14 -36.40 23.55
N GLY A 215 -1.80 -36.33 23.43
CA GLY A 215 -0.87 -37.36 23.91
C GLY A 215 -0.86 -37.50 25.42
N GLU A 216 -0.93 -36.38 26.17
CA GLU A 216 -0.96 -36.38 27.63
C GLU A 216 -2.28 -36.88 28.24
N ARG A 217 -3.36 -36.90 27.46
CA ARG A 217 -4.70 -37.38 27.91
C ARG A 217 -4.94 -38.88 27.72
N LYS A 218 -3.97 -39.62 27.17
CA LYS A 218 -4.01 -41.09 27.01
C LYS A 218 -3.12 -41.77 28.01
#